data_c10e1c1c490f02ee025793e838b3f833
#
_entry.id   c10e1c1c490f02ee025793e838b3f833
#
_cell.length_a   1.000
_cell.length_b   1.000
_cell.length_c   1.000
_cell.angle_alpha   90.00
_cell.angle_beta   90.00
_cell.angle_gamma   90.00
#
_symmetry.space_group_name_H-M   'P 1'
#
loop_
_entity.id
_entity.type
_entity.pdbx_description
1 polymer ?
#
loop_
_entity_poly.entity_id
_entity_poly.type
_entity_poly.pdbx_seq_one_letter_code
_entity_poly.pdbx_strand_id
1 'polypeptide(L)'
;GKISAGEQPLEELGVKAIDDYTLEIQLENVCSFLDALLCYSTFFPLRSDVVVEDGTGNWAWEVERSITNGPLKMTACDEEQEIVLEKNEYYYGAADVKLDKMVVKMMDDTNTALSMLKTGDVDMIFSYPSEETESVMNEGLYHAGPALLSGFLLVNTQKEPLNDPNVRKALSMAIDREYLAEVLYVGTKVPATAYVGPGFPGSTADQDFRHEGGDILSYDVEAAKQ
;
A
#
# COMPACT_ATOMS: atom_id res chain seq x y z
N GLY A 1 -20.63 1.88 -1.63
CA GLY A 1 -21.80 1.11 -2.01
C GLY A 1 -23.10 1.78 -1.55
N LYS A 2 -24.27 1.19 -1.75
CA LYS A 2 -25.59 1.79 -1.44
C LYS A 2 -25.77 2.15 0.04
N ILE A 3 -25.23 1.33 0.95
CA ILE A 3 -25.27 1.61 2.39
C ILE A 3 -24.43 2.85 2.72
N SER A 4 -23.20 2.96 2.20
CA SER A 4 -22.35 4.14 2.37
C SER A 4 -22.99 5.42 1.80
N ALA A 5 -23.80 5.29 0.74
CA ALA A 5 -24.55 6.40 0.13
C ALA A 5 -25.84 6.76 0.90
N GLY A 6 -26.19 6.02 1.94
CA GLY A 6 -27.45 6.19 2.68
C GLY A 6 -28.68 5.70 1.93
N GLU A 7 -28.53 4.94 0.86
CA GLU A 7 -29.62 4.40 0.04
C GLU A 7 -30.22 3.11 0.62
N GLN A 8 -29.49 2.45 1.52
CA GLN A 8 -29.91 1.25 2.23
C GLN A 8 -29.55 1.35 3.71
N PRO A 9 -30.34 0.76 4.63
CA PRO A 9 -30.06 0.78 6.06
C PRO A 9 -28.86 -0.12 6.43
N LEU A 10 -28.21 0.19 7.54
CA LEU A 10 -27.02 -0.56 8.02
C LEU A 10 -27.33 -2.03 8.32
N GLU A 11 -28.56 -2.35 8.68
CA GLU A 11 -29.04 -3.69 8.98
C GLU A 11 -29.00 -4.63 7.76
N GLU A 12 -28.96 -4.07 6.56
CA GLU A 12 -28.78 -4.82 5.30
C GLU A 12 -27.32 -5.12 4.98
N LEU A 13 -26.37 -4.60 5.79
CA LEU A 13 -24.97 -5.02 5.71
C LEU A 13 -24.88 -6.47 6.19
N GLY A 14 -24.26 -7.33 5.39
CA GLY A 14 -24.07 -8.76 5.70
C GLY A 14 -23.10 -9.04 6.85
N VAL A 15 -23.02 -8.17 7.85
CA VAL A 15 -22.15 -8.32 9.04
C VAL A 15 -23.03 -8.26 10.28
N LYS A 16 -22.98 -9.32 11.09
CA LYS A 16 -23.87 -9.46 12.25
C LYS A 16 -23.17 -10.09 13.44
N ALA A 17 -23.21 -9.44 14.59
CA ALA A 17 -22.84 -10.05 15.86
C ALA A 17 -23.98 -10.98 16.32
N ILE A 18 -23.69 -12.27 16.40
CA ILE A 18 -24.64 -13.30 16.86
C ILE A 18 -24.64 -13.37 18.39
N ASP A 19 -23.47 -13.27 19.00
CA ASP A 19 -23.22 -13.19 20.42
C ASP A 19 -21.91 -12.45 20.70
N ASP A 20 -21.47 -12.40 21.96
CA ASP A 20 -20.27 -11.65 22.39
C ASP A 20 -18.95 -12.16 21.76
N TYR A 21 -18.95 -13.35 21.17
CA TYR A 21 -17.76 -14.00 20.62
C TYR A 21 -17.92 -14.46 19.17
N THR A 22 -19.11 -14.28 18.58
CA THR A 22 -19.43 -14.78 17.24
C THR A 22 -19.84 -13.65 16.32
N LEU A 23 -19.04 -13.44 15.27
CA LEU A 23 -19.33 -12.53 14.16
C LEU A 23 -19.67 -13.34 12.91
N GLU A 24 -20.84 -13.09 12.34
CA GLU A 24 -21.25 -13.66 11.05
C GLU A 24 -21.03 -12.63 9.94
N ILE A 25 -20.36 -13.07 8.87
CA ILE A 25 -20.18 -12.27 7.65
C ILE A 25 -20.85 -13.02 6.50
N GLN A 26 -21.92 -12.46 5.94
CA GLN A 26 -22.62 -12.99 4.80
C GLN A 26 -22.15 -12.31 3.52
N LEU A 27 -21.67 -13.10 2.57
CA LEU A 27 -21.20 -12.63 1.27
C LEU A 27 -22.29 -12.81 0.21
N GLU A 28 -22.42 -11.86 -0.72
CA GLU A 28 -23.31 -11.98 -1.89
C GLU A 28 -22.81 -13.05 -2.88
N ASN A 29 -21.48 -13.19 -2.99
CA ASN A 29 -20.82 -14.15 -3.86
C ASN A 29 -19.66 -14.83 -3.14
N VAL A 30 -19.27 -16.00 -3.61
CA VAL A 30 -18.08 -16.70 -3.11
C VAL A 30 -16.84 -15.83 -3.30
N CYS A 31 -16.10 -15.60 -2.22
CA CYS A 31 -14.85 -14.86 -2.22
C CYS A 31 -13.71 -15.75 -1.69
N SER A 32 -12.90 -16.28 -2.60
CA SER A 32 -11.79 -17.19 -2.27
C SER A 32 -10.62 -16.51 -1.57
N PHE A 33 -10.59 -15.18 -1.55
CA PHE A 33 -9.53 -14.34 -0.93
C PHE A 33 -10.04 -13.50 0.24
N LEU A 34 -11.12 -13.93 0.89
CA LEU A 34 -11.71 -13.20 2.02
C LEU A 34 -10.70 -13.00 3.16
N ASP A 35 -9.90 -14.02 3.49
CA ASP A 35 -8.90 -13.95 4.55
C ASP A 35 -7.88 -12.85 4.27
N ALA A 36 -7.44 -12.71 3.02
CA ALA A 36 -6.55 -11.64 2.60
C ALA A 36 -7.21 -10.25 2.69
N LEU A 37 -8.52 -10.16 2.35
CA LEU A 37 -9.27 -8.91 2.50
C LEU A 37 -9.40 -8.49 3.97
N LEU A 38 -9.63 -9.42 4.87
CA LEU A 38 -9.74 -9.14 6.31
C LEU A 38 -8.44 -8.63 6.94
N CYS A 39 -7.29 -8.87 6.29
CA CYS A 39 -5.99 -8.30 6.67
C CYS A 39 -5.83 -6.84 6.24
N TYR A 40 -6.73 -6.30 5.40
CA TYR A 40 -6.66 -4.91 4.96
C TYR A 40 -7.25 -3.97 6.00
N SER A 41 -6.58 -2.86 6.28
CA SER A 41 -6.92 -1.95 7.39
C SER A 41 -8.37 -1.46 7.42
N THR A 42 -9.03 -1.36 6.26
CA THR A 42 -10.46 -0.98 6.17
C THR A 42 -11.40 -1.97 6.88
N PHE A 43 -10.97 -3.22 7.05
CA PHE A 43 -11.75 -4.26 7.73
C PHE A 43 -11.38 -4.45 9.21
N PHE A 44 -10.45 -3.65 9.72
CA PHE A 44 -10.07 -3.77 11.14
C PHE A 44 -11.22 -3.33 12.03
N PRO A 45 -11.53 -4.10 13.09
CA PRO A 45 -12.57 -3.73 14.04
C PRO A 45 -12.17 -2.49 14.84
N LEU A 46 -13.10 -1.56 15.00
CA LEU A 46 -12.93 -0.38 15.83
C LEU A 46 -13.88 -0.45 17.03
N ARG A 47 -13.41 -0.02 18.18
CA ARG A 47 -14.23 0.09 19.38
C ARG A 47 -15.09 1.35 19.30
N SER A 48 -16.42 1.18 19.40
CA SER A 48 -17.38 2.29 19.29
C SER A 48 -17.25 3.32 20.42
N ASP A 49 -16.71 2.93 21.58
CA ASP A 49 -16.50 3.83 22.72
C ASP A 49 -15.27 4.74 22.57
N VAL A 50 -14.37 4.46 21.62
CA VAL A 50 -13.20 5.30 21.35
C VAL A 50 -13.34 6.13 20.07
N VAL A 51 -14.18 5.69 19.13
CA VAL A 51 -14.45 6.43 17.89
C VAL A 51 -15.37 7.61 18.21
N VAL A 52 -14.95 8.81 17.82
CA VAL A 52 -15.78 10.02 17.97
C VAL A 52 -16.35 10.39 16.61
N GLU A 53 -17.66 10.47 16.52
CA GLU A 53 -18.38 10.90 15.31
C GLU A 53 -18.44 12.43 15.19
N ASP A 54 -17.29 13.11 15.25
CA ASP A 54 -17.19 14.56 15.10
C ASP A 54 -16.91 14.99 13.65
N GLY A 55 -16.73 14.03 12.75
CA GLY A 55 -16.42 14.24 11.34
C GLY A 55 -14.97 14.66 11.06
N THR A 56 -14.12 14.82 12.09
CA THR A 56 -12.72 15.22 11.93
C THR A 56 -11.78 14.02 11.78
N GLY A 57 -12.13 12.88 12.40
CA GLY A 57 -11.27 11.70 12.48
C GLY A 57 -10.06 11.87 13.42
N ASN A 58 -9.95 12.97 14.14
CA ASN A 58 -8.79 13.31 14.97
C ASN A 58 -8.64 12.39 16.20
N TRP A 59 -9.69 11.67 16.60
CA TRP A 59 -9.63 10.72 17.70
C TRP A 59 -8.49 9.68 17.55
N ALA A 60 -8.09 9.36 16.34
CA ALA A 60 -7.02 8.40 16.07
C ALA A 60 -5.61 8.94 16.46
N TRP A 61 -5.45 10.26 16.60
CA TRP A 61 -4.22 10.93 17.02
C TRP A 61 -4.16 11.18 18.53
N GLU A 62 -5.27 10.97 19.24
CA GLU A 62 -5.34 11.07 20.68
C GLU A 62 -4.78 9.81 21.34
N VAL A 63 -3.70 9.95 22.12
CA VAL A 63 -3.01 8.83 22.77
C VAL A 63 -3.96 7.93 23.58
N GLU A 64 -4.86 8.54 24.35
CA GLU A 64 -5.82 7.85 25.20
C GLU A 64 -6.86 7.05 24.40
N ARG A 65 -7.07 7.40 23.13
CA ARG A 65 -8.02 6.75 22.23
C ARG A 65 -7.35 5.79 21.24
N SER A 66 -6.03 5.85 21.12
CA SER A 66 -5.25 4.97 20.24
C SER A 66 -5.14 3.55 20.85
N ILE A 67 -6.26 2.84 20.91
CA ILE A 67 -6.31 1.46 21.38
C ILE A 67 -5.98 0.52 20.24
N THR A 68 -5.01 -0.35 20.46
CA THR A 68 -4.52 -1.30 19.45
C THR A 68 -4.29 -2.69 20.04
N ASN A 69 -4.50 -3.71 19.23
CA ASN A 69 -4.06 -5.08 19.48
C ASN A 69 -2.75 -5.44 18.76
N GLY A 70 -2.07 -4.46 18.17
CA GLY A 70 -0.79 -4.62 17.48
C GLY A 70 0.41 -4.69 18.42
N PRO A 71 1.62 -4.91 17.85
CA PRO A 71 2.86 -5.12 18.62
C PRO A 71 3.37 -3.86 19.32
N LEU A 72 3.01 -2.69 18.83
CA LEU A 72 3.38 -1.38 19.40
C LEU A 72 2.11 -0.58 19.68
N LYS A 73 2.13 0.24 20.71
CA LYS A 73 1.07 1.18 21.10
C LYS A 73 1.60 2.61 21.10
N MET A 74 0.78 3.57 20.69
CA MET A 74 1.13 4.98 20.72
C MET A 74 1.16 5.49 22.18
N THR A 75 2.23 6.14 22.57
CA THR A 75 2.43 6.69 23.92
C THR A 75 2.61 8.21 23.93
N ALA A 76 2.97 8.80 22.78
CA ALA A 76 2.96 10.23 22.56
C ALA A 76 2.68 10.53 21.09
N CYS A 77 2.04 11.66 20.83
CA CYS A 77 1.79 12.19 19.50
C CYS A 77 1.92 13.71 19.52
N ASP A 78 2.85 14.21 18.72
CA ASP A 78 2.94 15.60 18.31
C ASP A 78 2.82 15.61 16.79
N GLU A 79 1.65 16.02 16.28
CA GLU A 79 1.30 15.92 14.86
C GLU A 79 2.25 16.68 13.93
N GLU A 80 2.99 17.67 14.45
CA GLU A 80 3.95 18.48 13.68
C GLU A 80 5.40 17.99 13.83
N GLN A 81 5.69 17.11 14.79
CA GLN A 81 7.06 16.71 15.11
C GLN A 81 7.28 15.22 15.08
N GLU A 82 6.59 14.46 15.96
CA GLU A 82 6.85 13.03 16.08
C GLU A 82 5.70 12.24 16.71
N ILE A 83 5.63 10.96 16.35
CA ILE A 83 4.81 9.95 17.02
C ILE A 83 5.74 8.99 17.74
N VAL A 84 5.44 8.70 19.00
CA VAL A 84 6.17 7.72 19.80
C VAL A 84 5.32 6.49 19.98
N LEU A 85 5.88 5.36 19.59
CA LEU A 85 5.28 4.05 19.75
C LEU A 85 6.16 3.23 20.70
N GLU A 86 5.54 2.56 21.68
CA GLU A 86 6.23 1.67 22.61
C GLU A 86 5.65 0.27 22.55
N LYS A 87 6.42 -0.71 23.00
CA LYS A 87 6.02 -2.11 23.02
C LYS A 87 4.69 -2.28 23.74
N ASN A 88 3.77 -2.99 23.09
CA ASN A 88 2.49 -3.36 23.65
C ASN A 88 2.58 -4.72 24.36
N GLU A 89 2.60 -4.71 25.68
CA GLU A 89 2.66 -5.91 26.51
C GLU A 89 1.42 -6.78 26.44
N TYR A 90 0.30 -6.24 25.94
CA TYR A 90 -0.95 -6.98 25.73
C TYR A 90 -1.06 -7.61 24.34
N TYR A 91 -0.06 -7.38 23.47
CA TYR A 91 -0.03 -8.03 22.16
C TYR A 91 0.18 -9.54 22.34
N TYR A 92 -0.61 -10.37 21.63
CA TYR A 92 -0.52 -11.83 21.79
C TYR A 92 0.87 -12.41 21.50
N GLY A 93 1.67 -11.78 20.63
CA GLY A 93 3.06 -12.13 20.31
C GLY A 93 4.10 -11.23 21.02
N ALA A 94 3.77 -10.60 22.14
CA ALA A 94 4.64 -9.62 22.81
C ALA A 94 6.05 -10.19 23.14
N ALA A 95 6.17 -11.48 23.41
CA ALA A 95 7.46 -12.13 23.70
C ALA A 95 8.43 -12.09 22.51
N ASP A 96 7.91 -12.06 21.29
CA ASP A 96 8.70 -12.07 20.05
C ASP A 96 9.04 -10.65 19.57
N VAL A 97 8.43 -9.62 20.14
CA VAL A 97 8.68 -8.21 19.79
C VAL A 97 10.01 -7.78 20.41
N LYS A 98 10.98 -7.46 19.57
CA LYS A 98 12.34 -7.08 19.96
C LYS A 98 12.52 -5.57 20.14
N LEU A 99 11.66 -4.77 19.51
CA LEU A 99 11.70 -3.31 19.65
C LEU A 99 10.95 -2.89 20.91
N ASP A 100 11.63 -2.11 21.75
CA ASP A 100 11.02 -1.50 22.93
C ASP A 100 10.29 -0.19 22.56
N LYS A 101 10.85 0.56 21.59
CA LYS A 101 10.37 1.88 21.19
C LYS A 101 10.64 2.15 19.72
N MET A 102 9.72 2.86 19.06
CA MET A 102 9.85 3.41 17.72
C MET A 102 9.44 4.87 17.75
N VAL A 103 10.25 5.74 17.15
CA VAL A 103 9.93 7.17 17.01
C VAL A 103 9.78 7.47 15.53
N VAL A 104 8.60 7.91 15.14
CA VAL A 104 8.30 8.34 13.76
C VAL A 104 8.42 9.85 13.70
N LYS A 105 9.43 10.36 13.01
CA LYS A 105 9.61 11.80 12.79
C LYS A 105 8.70 12.26 11.65
N MET A 106 7.93 13.32 11.88
CA MET A 106 7.11 13.95 10.86
C MET A 106 7.98 14.91 10.05
N MET A 107 8.12 14.64 8.75
CA MET A 107 9.05 15.40 7.90
C MET A 107 8.60 15.38 6.44
N ASP A 108 8.43 16.55 5.86
CA ASP A 108 8.00 16.71 4.47
C ASP A 108 9.18 16.82 3.48
N ASP A 109 10.32 17.34 3.93
CA ASP A 109 11.49 17.56 3.08
C ASP A 109 12.37 16.30 2.97
N THR A 110 12.41 15.71 1.80
CA THR A 110 13.15 14.48 1.53
C THR A 110 14.68 14.64 1.57
N ASN A 111 15.21 15.85 1.30
CA ASN A 111 16.65 16.11 1.42
C ASN A 111 17.08 16.13 2.89
N THR A 112 16.26 16.76 3.74
CA THR A 112 16.48 16.75 5.18
C THR A 112 16.40 15.34 5.73
N ALA A 113 15.40 14.54 5.32
CA ALA A 113 15.26 13.14 5.72
C ALA A 113 16.50 12.32 5.33
N LEU A 114 17.00 12.46 4.09
CA LEU A 114 18.20 11.78 3.63
C LEU A 114 19.44 12.22 4.42
N SER A 115 19.57 13.50 4.72
CA SER A 115 20.67 14.01 5.54
C SER A 115 20.67 13.41 6.95
N MET A 116 19.50 13.32 7.59
CA MET A 116 19.34 12.68 8.90
C MET A 116 19.67 11.19 8.89
N LEU A 117 19.32 10.47 7.81
CA LEU A 117 19.73 9.08 7.64
C LEU A 117 21.26 8.96 7.54
N LYS A 118 21.90 9.81 6.73
CA LYS A 118 23.36 9.82 6.54
C LYS A 118 24.13 10.23 7.82
N THR A 119 23.53 11.07 8.67
CA THR A 119 24.14 11.44 9.97
C THR A 119 23.82 10.46 11.10
N GLY A 120 22.89 9.53 10.90
CA GLY A 120 22.47 8.56 11.91
C GLY A 120 21.45 9.12 12.91
N ASP A 121 20.80 10.26 12.59
CA ASP A 121 19.73 10.83 13.42
C ASP A 121 18.40 10.08 13.26
N VAL A 122 18.26 9.33 12.16
CA VAL A 122 17.18 8.36 11.93
C VAL A 122 17.77 7.06 11.34
N ASP A 123 17.11 5.95 11.62
CA ASP A 123 17.55 4.62 11.18
C ASP A 123 16.96 4.23 9.83
N MET A 124 15.83 4.83 9.43
CA MET A 124 15.11 4.50 8.20
C MET A 124 14.31 5.70 7.69
N ILE A 125 14.24 5.82 6.37
CA ILE A 125 13.34 6.75 5.65
C ILE A 125 12.58 6.00 4.57
N PHE A 126 11.38 6.47 4.23
CA PHE A 126 10.53 5.85 3.19
C PHE A 126 10.72 6.46 1.80
N SER A 127 11.24 7.69 1.74
CA SER A 127 11.46 8.38 0.49
C SER A 127 12.70 9.28 0.58
N TYR A 128 13.34 9.46 -0.56
CA TYR A 128 14.51 10.34 -0.75
C TYR A 128 14.42 10.99 -2.14
N PRO A 129 15.18 12.06 -2.42
CA PRO A 129 15.22 12.66 -3.75
C PRO A 129 15.69 11.65 -4.81
N SER A 130 14.96 11.55 -5.93
CA SER A 130 15.24 10.53 -6.97
C SER A 130 16.63 10.68 -7.60
N GLU A 131 17.16 11.89 -7.65
CA GLU A 131 18.52 12.20 -8.11
C GLU A 131 19.63 11.61 -7.22
N GLU A 132 19.32 11.31 -5.97
CA GLU A 132 20.24 10.68 -5.01
C GLU A 132 20.24 9.15 -5.07
N THR A 133 19.43 8.53 -5.93
CA THR A 133 19.28 7.07 -5.99
C THR A 133 20.62 6.35 -6.15
N GLU A 134 21.45 6.79 -7.08
CA GLU A 134 22.77 6.18 -7.32
C GLU A 134 23.69 6.32 -6.10
N SER A 135 23.71 7.49 -5.46
CA SER A 135 24.48 7.74 -4.23
C SER A 135 24.04 6.84 -3.10
N VAL A 136 22.73 6.77 -2.84
CA VAL A 136 22.14 5.95 -1.78
C VAL A 136 22.41 4.47 -1.99
N MET A 137 22.38 3.99 -3.24
CA MET A 137 22.72 2.60 -3.60
C MET A 137 24.22 2.32 -3.38
N ASN A 138 25.11 3.22 -3.83
CA ASN A 138 26.56 3.09 -3.68
C ASN A 138 27.01 3.14 -2.20
N GLU A 139 26.30 3.88 -1.36
CA GLU A 139 26.55 3.96 0.08
C GLU A 139 25.97 2.75 0.84
N GLY A 140 25.25 1.86 0.18
CA GLY A 140 24.64 0.67 0.79
C GLY A 140 23.44 0.99 1.69
N LEU A 141 22.83 2.15 1.54
CA LEU A 141 21.67 2.59 2.31
C LEU A 141 20.34 2.16 1.69
N TYR A 142 20.36 1.66 0.45
CA TYR A 142 19.18 1.23 -0.28
C TYR A 142 18.84 -0.23 0.01
N HIS A 143 17.62 -0.48 0.48
CA HIS A 143 17.08 -1.81 0.69
C HIS A 143 15.84 -2.01 -0.16
N ALA A 144 15.95 -2.86 -1.19
CA ALA A 144 14.83 -3.22 -2.04
C ALA A 144 14.04 -4.38 -1.44
N GLY A 145 12.73 -4.27 -1.43
CA GLY A 145 11.80 -5.35 -1.10
C GLY A 145 10.77 -5.54 -2.22
N PRO A 146 10.24 -6.74 -2.42
CA PRO A 146 9.17 -6.98 -3.36
C PRO A 146 7.92 -6.20 -2.94
N ALA A 147 7.35 -5.44 -3.89
CA ALA A 147 6.06 -4.78 -3.69
C ALA A 147 5.08 -5.32 -4.73
N LEU A 148 3.90 -5.77 -4.29
CA LEU A 148 2.81 -6.24 -5.17
C LEU A 148 2.06 -5.04 -5.77
N LEU A 149 2.81 -4.15 -6.44
CA LEU A 149 2.33 -2.89 -7.00
C LEU A 149 2.74 -2.78 -8.47
N SER A 150 1.81 -2.31 -9.29
CA SER A 150 2.08 -1.96 -10.68
C SER A 150 1.75 -0.49 -10.93
N GLY A 151 2.68 0.27 -11.48
CA GLY A 151 2.46 1.63 -11.95
C GLY A 151 1.83 1.60 -13.35
N PHE A 152 0.77 2.37 -13.56
CA PHE A 152 0.10 2.46 -14.87
C PHE A 152 -0.47 3.86 -15.10
N LEU A 153 -0.68 4.19 -16.36
CA LEU A 153 -1.38 5.41 -16.78
C LEU A 153 -2.87 5.11 -16.93
N LEU A 154 -3.69 5.76 -16.10
CA LEU A 154 -5.14 5.70 -16.22
C LEU A 154 -5.60 6.67 -17.30
N VAL A 155 -6.26 6.16 -18.34
CA VAL A 155 -6.77 6.97 -19.45
C VAL A 155 -8.29 7.08 -19.40
N ASN A 156 -8.82 8.27 -19.73
CA ASN A 156 -10.27 8.46 -19.82
C ASN A 156 -10.81 7.89 -21.15
N THR A 157 -11.36 6.68 -21.09
CA THR A 157 -11.88 5.97 -22.24
C THR A 157 -13.21 6.54 -22.80
N GLN A 158 -13.79 7.56 -22.15
CA GLN A 158 -14.97 8.27 -22.63
C GLN A 158 -14.62 9.47 -23.53
N LYS A 159 -13.33 9.82 -23.64
CA LYS A 159 -12.86 10.96 -24.44
C LYS A 159 -12.06 10.51 -25.66
N GLU A 160 -12.33 11.17 -26.80
CA GLU A 160 -11.52 11.03 -28.00
C GLU A 160 -10.12 11.64 -27.79
N PRO A 161 -9.07 11.04 -28.37
CA PRO A 161 -9.07 9.80 -29.17
C PRO A 161 -8.93 8.53 -28.31
N LEU A 162 -8.95 8.64 -26.97
CA LEU A 162 -8.68 7.54 -26.04
C LEU A 162 -9.84 6.55 -25.90
N ASN A 163 -11.01 6.86 -26.49
CA ASN A 163 -12.13 5.93 -26.64
C ASN A 163 -11.82 4.79 -27.63
N ASP A 164 -10.88 5.00 -28.58
CA ASP A 164 -10.43 3.95 -29.50
C ASP A 164 -9.41 3.01 -28.80
N PRO A 165 -9.68 1.69 -28.76
CA PRO A 165 -8.73 0.70 -28.22
C PRO A 165 -7.40 0.67 -28.96
N ASN A 166 -7.37 0.94 -30.28
CA ASN A 166 -6.15 0.91 -31.07
C ASN A 166 -5.21 2.07 -30.67
N VAL A 167 -5.77 3.25 -30.39
CA VAL A 167 -5.01 4.39 -29.89
C VAL A 167 -4.37 4.07 -28.53
N ARG A 168 -5.13 3.46 -27.62
CA ARG A 168 -4.59 3.03 -26.31
C ARG A 168 -3.49 1.98 -26.44
N LYS A 169 -3.66 1.03 -27.37
CA LYS A 169 -2.65 0.01 -27.68
C LYS A 169 -1.39 0.65 -28.26
N ALA A 170 -1.53 1.56 -29.21
CA ALA A 170 -0.40 2.30 -29.82
C ALA A 170 0.38 3.09 -28.75
N LEU A 171 -0.31 3.80 -27.86
CA LEU A 171 0.34 4.52 -26.76
C LEU A 171 1.11 3.55 -25.84
N SER A 172 0.54 2.39 -25.53
CA SER A 172 1.24 1.38 -24.72
C SER A 172 2.48 0.83 -25.43
N MET A 173 2.41 0.58 -26.75
CA MET A 173 3.53 0.08 -27.55
C MET A 173 4.65 1.13 -27.76
N ALA A 174 4.34 2.41 -27.64
CA ALA A 174 5.32 3.49 -27.76
C ALA A 174 6.17 3.70 -26.48
N ILE A 175 5.81 3.08 -25.34
CA ILE A 175 6.53 3.25 -24.08
C ILE A 175 7.62 2.20 -23.93
N ASP A 176 8.87 2.68 -23.89
CA ASP A 176 10.05 1.88 -23.58
C ASP A 176 10.13 1.66 -22.05
N ARG A 177 9.65 0.52 -21.59
CA ARG A 177 9.60 0.20 -20.16
C ARG A 177 10.96 -0.22 -19.60
N GLU A 178 11.82 -0.78 -20.44
CA GLU A 178 13.18 -1.13 -20.02
C GLU A 178 14.00 0.15 -19.79
N TYR A 179 13.93 1.10 -20.73
CA TYR A 179 14.57 2.40 -20.56
C TYR A 179 14.07 3.13 -19.30
N LEU A 180 12.75 3.11 -19.05
CA LEU A 180 12.19 3.71 -17.85
C LEU A 180 12.76 3.06 -16.58
N ALA A 181 12.75 1.72 -16.52
CA ALA A 181 13.18 1.00 -15.32
C ALA A 181 14.70 1.13 -15.08
N GLU A 182 15.51 0.99 -16.12
CA GLU A 182 16.97 0.95 -16.01
C GLU A 182 17.60 2.34 -15.93
N VAL A 183 17.10 3.28 -16.73
CA VAL A 183 17.74 4.60 -16.86
C VAL A 183 17.07 5.64 -15.97
N LEU A 184 15.74 5.79 -16.04
CA LEU A 184 15.07 6.83 -15.26
C LEU A 184 14.88 6.42 -13.79
N TYR A 185 14.63 5.14 -13.52
CA TYR A 185 14.48 4.62 -12.17
C TYR A 185 15.74 3.93 -11.63
N VAL A 186 16.85 3.99 -12.35
CA VAL A 186 18.17 3.47 -11.93
C VAL A 186 18.08 2.02 -11.40
N GLY A 187 17.29 1.17 -12.06
CA GLY A 187 17.10 -0.22 -11.68
C GLY A 187 16.26 -0.46 -10.40
N THR A 188 15.62 0.58 -9.84
CA THR A 188 14.76 0.42 -8.65
C THR A 188 13.35 -0.12 -8.99
N LYS A 189 13.04 -0.25 -10.28
CA LYS A 189 11.76 -0.77 -10.79
C LYS A 189 12.00 -1.91 -11.76
N VAL A 190 10.98 -2.75 -11.91
CA VAL A 190 10.96 -3.85 -12.89
C VAL A 190 10.10 -3.43 -14.07
N PRO A 191 10.54 -3.62 -15.34
CA PRO A 191 9.72 -3.34 -16.50
C PRO A 191 8.41 -4.14 -16.46
N ALA A 192 7.26 -3.47 -16.59
CA ALA A 192 5.97 -4.15 -16.58
C ALA A 192 5.70 -4.82 -17.93
N THR A 193 5.53 -6.12 -17.94
CA THR A 193 5.15 -6.91 -19.14
C THR A 193 3.65 -7.18 -19.21
N ALA A 194 2.92 -6.85 -18.14
CA ALA A 194 1.46 -6.89 -18.05
C ALA A 194 0.95 -6.01 -16.91
N TYR A 195 -0.38 -5.98 -16.71
CA TYR A 195 -1.02 -5.21 -15.64
C TYR A 195 -0.69 -5.78 -14.24
N VAL A 196 -0.71 -7.10 -14.08
CA VAL A 196 -0.31 -7.76 -12.84
C VAL A 196 1.17 -8.06 -12.89
N GLY A 197 1.93 -7.52 -11.94
CA GLY A 197 3.37 -7.77 -11.82
C GLY A 197 3.70 -9.15 -11.22
N PRO A 198 4.98 -9.48 -11.08
CA PRO A 198 5.44 -10.71 -10.43
C PRO A 198 5.15 -10.71 -8.93
N GLY A 199 5.14 -11.90 -8.31
CA GLY A 199 4.95 -12.09 -6.87
C GLY A 199 3.53 -12.48 -6.47
N PHE A 200 2.57 -12.49 -7.40
CA PHE A 200 1.22 -13.00 -7.13
C PHE A 200 1.15 -14.52 -7.35
N PRO A 201 0.51 -15.28 -6.45
CA PRO A 201 0.31 -16.72 -6.63
C PRO A 201 -0.40 -17.02 -7.95
N GLY A 202 0.10 -18.02 -8.67
CA GLY A 202 -0.48 -18.56 -9.90
C GLY A 202 -1.59 -19.56 -9.64
N SER A 203 -1.73 -20.51 -10.58
CA SER A 203 -2.71 -21.60 -10.48
C SER A 203 -2.44 -22.53 -9.29
N THR A 204 -1.20 -22.59 -8.83
CA THR A 204 -0.76 -23.27 -7.60
C THR A 204 0.08 -22.30 -6.76
N ALA A 205 0.21 -22.59 -5.46
CA ALA A 205 0.89 -21.69 -4.52
C ALA A 205 2.41 -21.53 -4.78
N ASP A 206 3.02 -22.44 -5.50
CA ASP A 206 4.43 -22.46 -5.89
C ASP A 206 4.69 -21.82 -7.26
N GLN A 207 3.64 -21.40 -7.97
CA GLN A 207 3.75 -20.74 -9.27
C GLN A 207 3.41 -19.26 -9.18
N ASP A 208 4.02 -18.47 -10.06
CA ASP A 208 3.78 -17.04 -10.17
C ASP A 208 2.77 -16.76 -11.30
N PHE A 209 1.73 -16.00 -10.99
CA PHE A 209 0.68 -15.63 -11.95
C PHE A 209 1.25 -14.94 -13.20
N ARG A 210 2.26 -14.08 -13.02
CA ARG A 210 2.87 -13.37 -14.16
C ARG A 210 3.58 -14.33 -15.09
N HIS A 211 4.27 -15.32 -14.54
CA HIS A 211 4.98 -16.31 -15.33
C HIS A 211 4.02 -17.19 -16.14
N GLU A 212 2.92 -17.64 -15.53
CA GLU A 212 1.88 -18.41 -16.23
C GLU A 212 1.15 -17.60 -17.29
N GLY A 213 0.84 -16.34 -17.01
CA GLY A 213 0.09 -15.45 -17.90
C GLY A 213 0.89 -14.95 -19.11
N GLY A 214 2.21 -15.05 -19.09
CA GLY A 214 3.11 -14.58 -20.13
C GLY A 214 3.06 -13.06 -20.35
N ASP A 215 3.87 -12.57 -21.26
CA ASP A 215 3.97 -11.14 -21.59
C ASP A 215 2.86 -10.75 -22.57
N ILE A 216 2.15 -9.67 -22.26
CA ILE A 216 1.06 -9.12 -23.09
C ILE A 216 1.32 -7.68 -23.54
N LEU A 217 2.34 -7.02 -22.98
CA LEU A 217 2.76 -5.69 -23.37
C LEU A 217 4.04 -5.79 -24.17
N SER A 218 4.09 -5.07 -25.29
CA SER A 218 5.29 -4.98 -26.15
C SER A 218 5.73 -3.53 -26.29
N TYR A 219 7.01 -3.33 -26.58
CA TYR A 219 7.56 -2.09 -27.08
C TYR A 219 7.80 -2.23 -28.58
N ASP A 220 7.09 -1.47 -29.41
CA ASP A 220 7.21 -1.48 -30.85
C ASP A 220 6.69 -0.15 -31.42
N VAL A 221 7.61 0.80 -31.60
CA VAL A 221 7.29 2.15 -32.08
C VAL A 221 6.78 2.15 -33.52
N GLU A 222 7.26 1.24 -34.37
CA GLU A 222 6.84 1.20 -35.78
C GLU A 222 5.41 0.64 -35.90
N ALA A 223 5.07 -0.38 -35.14
CA ALA A 223 3.68 -0.86 -35.08
C ALA A 223 2.73 0.16 -34.40
N ALA A 224 3.22 0.94 -33.44
CA ALA A 224 2.43 1.99 -32.79
C ALA A 224 2.03 3.15 -33.74
N LYS A 225 2.74 3.36 -34.84
CA LYS A 225 2.45 4.40 -35.85
C LYS A 225 1.38 3.97 -36.89
N GLN A 226 1.06 2.71 -36.97
CA GLN A 226 0.07 2.13 -37.91
C GLN A 226 -1.34 2.15 -37.35
#